data_5928872e91d0f9115a7ac397a2180cdd
#
_entry.id   5928872e91d0f9115a7ac397a2180cdd
#
_cell.length_a   1.000
_cell.length_b   1.000
_cell.length_c   1.000
_cell.angle_alpha   90.00
_cell.angle_beta   90.00
_cell.angle_gamma   90.00
#
_symmetry.space_group_name_H-M   'P 1'
#
loop_
_entity.id
_entity.type
_entity.pdbx_description
1 polymer ?
#
loop_
_entity_poly.entity_id
_entity_poly.type
_entity_poly.pdbx_seq_one_letter_code
_entity_poly.pdbx_strand_id
1 'polypeptide(L)'
;LDKEAMNQQIEEIIKNNIPVFTKQITGDEFRDNPHLAKGAAVSPPVIDNKVQIVQIGEDKILDIQACGGTHVKSTGEIEGLEIGKIENKGKRNRRINIRFKQ
;
A
#
# COMPACT_ATOMS: atom_id res chain seq x y z
N LEU A 1 3.41 -11.01 15.42
CA LEU A 1 3.82 -9.77 14.77
C LEU A 1 4.73 -8.97 15.70
N ASP A 2 5.86 -8.54 15.18
CA ASP A 2 6.79 -7.71 15.92
C ASP A 2 6.55 -6.24 15.57
N LYS A 3 5.88 -5.55 16.47
CA LYS A 3 5.52 -4.14 16.32
C LYS A 3 6.74 -3.25 16.13
N GLU A 4 7.79 -3.52 16.90
CA GLU A 4 9.01 -2.73 16.86
C GLU A 4 9.76 -2.89 15.54
N ALA A 5 9.84 -4.12 15.04
CA ALA A 5 10.46 -4.39 13.74
C ALA A 5 9.66 -3.73 12.61
N MET A 6 8.33 -3.75 12.68
CA MET A 6 7.49 -3.09 11.70
C MET A 6 7.70 -1.58 11.71
N ASN A 7 7.80 -0.97 12.88
CA ASN A 7 8.06 0.46 13.01
C ASN A 7 9.42 0.84 12.41
N GLN A 8 10.44 0.01 12.62
CA GLN A 8 11.76 0.25 12.04
C GLN A 8 11.72 0.18 10.51
N GLN A 9 10.99 -0.78 9.96
CA GLN A 9 10.85 -0.90 8.50
C GLN A 9 10.12 0.31 7.91
N ILE A 10 9.08 0.79 8.57
CA ILE A 10 8.34 1.96 8.13
C ILE A 10 9.25 3.19 8.14
N GLU A 11 10.03 3.37 9.19
CA GLU A 11 10.96 4.50 9.29
C GLU A 11 11.99 4.47 8.16
N GLU A 12 12.52 3.29 7.84
CA GLU A 12 13.50 3.16 6.75
C GLU A 12 12.86 3.48 5.39
N ILE A 13 11.65 3.01 5.15
CA ILE A 13 10.94 3.28 3.90
C ILE A 13 10.72 4.78 3.74
N ILE A 14 10.29 5.46 4.79
CA ILE A 14 10.09 6.92 4.75
C ILE A 14 11.41 7.64 4.56
N LYS A 15 12.43 7.26 5.29
CA LYS A 15 13.76 7.89 5.24
C LYS A 15 14.41 7.74 3.88
N ASN A 16 14.23 6.61 3.23
CA ASN A 16 14.82 6.35 1.92
C ASN A 16 14.11 7.07 0.79
N ASN A 17 12.99 7.73 1.08
CA ASN A 17 12.26 8.54 0.12
C ASN A 17 11.99 7.79 -1.19
N ILE A 18 11.36 6.63 -1.06
CA ILE A 18 11.13 5.73 -2.19
C ILE A 18 10.03 6.30 -3.10
N PRO A 19 10.25 6.33 -4.42
CA PRO A 19 9.25 6.88 -5.34
C PRO A 19 8.00 6.01 -5.39
N VAL A 20 6.85 6.68 -5.52
CA VAL A 20 5.55 6.05 -5.67
C VAL A 20 4.99 6.45 -7.03
N PHE A 21 4.72 5.47 -7.86
CA PHE A 21 4.22 5.70 -9.22
C PHE A 21 2.75 5.30 -9.30
N THR A 22 2.00 6.07 -10.06
CA THR A 22 0.64 5.68 -10.43
C THR A 22 0.56 5.54 -11.95
N LYS A 23 -0.13 4.51 -12.41
CA LYS A 23 -0.37 4.30 -13.82
C LYS A 23 -1.73 3.68 -14.01
N GLN A 24 -2.24 3.71 -15.23
CA GLN A 24 -3.52 3.11 -15.54
C GLN A 24 -3.31 1.89 -16.43
N ILE A 25 -4.06 0.83 -16.13
CA ILE A 25 -4.13 -0.35 -16.99
C ILE A 25 -5.59 -0.57 -17.38
N THR A 26 -5.81 -1.42 -18.37
CA THR A 26 -7.17 -1.73 -18.79
C THR A 26 -7.83 -2.69 -17.80
N GLY A 27 -9.17 -2.73 -17.83
CA GLY A 27 -9.91 -3.70 -17.02
C GLY A 27 -9.55 -5.14 -17.39
N ASP A 28 -9.23 -5.39 -18.67
CA ASP A 28 -8.82 -6.73 -19.12
C ASP A 28 -7.47 -7.11 -18.52
N GLU A 29 -6.49 -6.21 -18.57
CA GLU A 29 -5.19 -6.43 -17.92
C GLU A 29 -5.33 -6.67 -16.43
N PHE A 30 -6.22 -5.95 -15.78
CA PHE A 30 -6.48 -6.12 -14.36
C PHE A 30 -7.06 -7.51 -14.06
N ARG A 31 -8.02 -7.98 -14.87
CA ARG A 31 -8.60 -9.30 -14.69
C ARG A 31 -7.58 -10.43 -14.90
N ASP A 32 -6.62 -10.21 -15.80
CA ASP A 32 -5.56 -11.19 -16.07
C ASP A 32 -4.47 -11.20 -14.99
N ASN A 33 -4.50 -10.23 -14.08
CA ASN A 33 -3.50 -10.09 -13.00
C ASN A 33 -4.20 -9.96 -11.64
N PRO A 34 -4.87 -11.01 -11.15
CA PRO A 34 -5.65 -10.91 -9.92
C PRO A 34 -4.84 -10.57 -8.68
N HIS A 35 -3.53 -10.78 -8.71
CA HIS A 35 -2.66 -10.41 -7.60
C HIS A 35 -2.65 -8.90 -7.34
N LEU A 36 -3.04 -8.08 -8.30
CA LEU A 36 -3.10 -6.63 -8.13
C LEU A 36 -4.24 -6.20 -7.19
N ALA A 37 -5.20 -7.08 -6.94
CA ALA A 37 -6.30 -6.81 -6.00
C ALA A 37 -6.09 -7.49 -4.64
N LYS A 38 -4.92 -8.07 -4.42
CA LYS A 38 -4.61 -8.81 -3.19
C LYS A 38 -4.71 -7.87 -1.98
N GLY A 39 -5.46 -8.28 -0.97
CA GLY A 39 -5.63 -7.50 0.24
C GLY A 39 -6.77 -6.47 0.19
N ALA A 40 -7.36 -6.23 -0.97
CA ALA A 40 -8.49 -5.33 -1.07
C ALA A 40 -9.78 -6.06 -0.66
N ALA A 41 -10.53 -5.48 0.29
CA ALA A 41 -11.81 -6.02 0.72
C ALA A 41 -12.88 -5.82 -0.37
N VAL A 42 -12.73 -4.78 -1.16
CA VAL A 42 -13.63 -4.44 -2.27
C VAL A 42 -12.77 -4.22 -3.50
N SER A 43 -13.22 -4.73 -4.64
CA SER A 43 -12.51 -4.50 -5.89
C SER A 43 -12.41 -3.01 -6.18
N PRO A 44 -11.24 -2.50 -6.60
CA PRO A 44 -11.12 -1.11 -6.98
C PRO A 44 -12.03 -0.80 -8.17
N PRO A 45 -12.51 0.44 -8.30
CA PRO A 45 -13.41 0.79 -9.39
C PRO A 45 -12.71 0.70 -10.75
N VAL A 46 -13.44 0.16 -11.73
CA VAL A 46 -13.04 0.17 -13.13
C VAL A 46 -13.86 1.28 -13.79
N ILE A 47 -13.19 2.39 -14.16
CA ILE A 47 -13.85 3.55 -14.75
C ILE A 47 -13.34 3.70 -16.18
N ASP A 48 -14.24 3.71 -17.16
CA ASP A 48 -13.90 3.79 -18.57
C ASP A 48 -12.89 2.71 -18.99
N ASN A 49 -13.09 1.49 -18.50
CA ASN A 49 -12.20 0.34 -18.72
C ASN A 49 -10.76 0.60 -18.27
N LYS A 50 -10.59 1.41 -17.21
CA LYS A 50 -9.27 1.74 -16.66
C LYS A 50 -9.24 1.50 -15.16
N VAL A 51 -8.11 0.98 -14.68
CA VAL A 51 -7.85 0.74 -13.27
C VAL A 51 -6.53 1.40 -12.92
N GLN A 52 -6.52 2.17 -11.84
CA GLN A 52 -5.29 2.79 -11.35
C GLN A 52 -4.45 1.78 -10.58
N ILE A 53 -3.18 1.69 -10.94
CA ILE A 53 -2.19 0.86 -10.26
C ILE A 53 -1.21 1.78 -9.54
N VAL A 54 -0.87 1.41 -8.30
CA VAL A 54 0.11 2.12 -7.49
C VAL A 54 1.31 1.20 -7.27
N GLN A 55 2.50 1.70 -7.60
CA GLN A 55 3.74 0.97 -7.45
C GLN A 55 4.68 1.74 -6.52
N ILE A 56 5.15 1.06 -5.48
CA ILE A 56 6.13 1.63 -4.55
C ILE A 56 7.50 1.04 -4.88
N GLY A 57 8.41 1.89 -5.32
CA GLY A 57 9.76 1.50 -5.73
C GLY A 57 9.94 1.49 -7.25
N GLU A 58 11.16 1.74 -7.70
CA GLU A 58 11.52 1.77 -9.12
C GLU A 58 12.33 0.53 -9.49
N ASP A 59 13.60 0.47 -9.10
CA ASP A 59 14.46 -0.68 -9.40
C ASP A 59 14.09 -1.88 -8.54
N LYS A 60 13.82 -1.63 -7.26
CA LYS A 60 13.34 -2.65 -6.34
C LYS A 60 11.90 -2.30 -5.99
N ILE A 61 10.97 -3.10 -6.48
CA ILE A 61 9.55 -2.88 -6.22
C ILE A 61 9.20 -3.46 -4.86
N LEU A 62 8.77 -2.59 -3.94
CA LEU A 62 8.31 -3.02 -2.61
C LEU A 62 6.89 -3.54 -2.66
N ASP A 63 6.05 -2.90 -3.46
CA ASP A 63 4.65 -3.30 -3.59
C ASP A 63 4.06 -2.76 -4.88
N ILE A 64 3.08 -3.47 -5.42
CA ILE A 64 2.30 -3.04 -6.58
C ILE A 64 0.86 -3.51 -6.38
N GLN A 65 -0.09 -2.59 -6.37
CA GLN A 65 -1.49 -2.86 -6.08
C GLN A 65 -2.40 -1.96 -6.90
N ALA A 66 -3.60 -2.47 -7.18
CA ALA A 66 -4.67 -1.62 -7.71
C ALA A 66 -5.26 -0.80 -6.57
N CYS A 67 -5.35 0.51 -6.75
CA CYS A 67 -5.93 1.41 -5.76
C CYS A 67 -6.41 2.69 -6.43
N GLY A 68 -7.68 3.03 -6.25
CA GLY A 68 -8.27 4.22 -6.86
C GLY A 68 -8.04 5.51 -6.09
N GLY A 69 -7.35 5.46 -4.96
CA GLY A 69 -7.15 6.62 -4.10
C GLY A 69 -6.04 7.56 -4.56
N THR A 70 -5.82 8.59 -3.77
CA THR A 70 -4.73 9.55 -3.96
C THR A 70 -3.53 9.08 -3.16
N HIS A 71 -2.34 9.23 -3.72
CA HIS A 71 -1.10 8.76 -3.11
C HIS A 71 -0.03 9.82 -3.11
N VAL A 72 0.90 9.70 -2.15
CA VAL A 72 2.10 10.54 -2.12
C VAL A 72 2.98 10.21 -3.34
N LYS A 73 3.81 11.14 -3.75
CA LYS A 73 4.74 10.92 -4.87
C LYS A 73 5.98 10.17 -4.45
N SER A 74 6.32 10.24 -3.17
CA SER A 74 7.44 9.49 -2.59
C SER A 74 7.19 9.30 -1.11
N THR A 75 7.80 8.26 -0.54
CA THR A 75 7.57 7.95 0.87
C THR A 75 8.13 9.01 1.82
N GLY A 76 9.09 9.80 1.36
CA GLY A 76 9.65 10.89 2.17
C GLY A 76 8.66 12.01 2.45
N GLU A 77 7.56 12.11 1.71
CA GLU A 77 6.50 13.09 1.99
C GLU A 77 5.68 12.74 3.22
N ILE A 78 5.78 11.49 3.69
CA ILE A 78 5.02 11.04 4.85
C ILE A 78 5.72 11.52 6.12
N GLU A 79 5.01 12.29 6.94
CA GLU A 79 5.53 12.72 8.24
C GLU A 79 5.48 11.56 9.20
N GLY A 80 6.35 11.03 9.77
CA GLY A 80 6.44 9.88 10.67
C GLY A 80 5.16 9.10 10.91
N LEU A 81 5.21 7.83 10.61
CA LEU A 81 4.14 6.88 10.92
C LEU A 81 4.62 5.89 11.96
N GLU A 82 3.69 5.41 12.78
CA GLU A 82 3.98 4.32 13.70
C GLU A 82 2.81 3.35 13.77
N ILE A 83 3.12 2.12 14.13
CA ILE A 83 2.13 1.10 14.40
C ILE A 83 1.54 1.36 15.78
N GLY A 84 0.23 1.48 15.84
CA GLY A 84 -0.48 1.60 17.11
C GLY A 84 -0.87 0.25 17.66
N LYS A 85 -2.16 0.09 17.97
CA LYS A 85 -2.68 -1.16 18.52
C LYS A 85 -2.80 -2.22 17.44
N ILE A 86 -2.41 -3.45 17.77
CA ILE A 86 -2.63 -4.62 16.92
C ILE A 86 -3.72 -5.46 17.56
N GLU A 87 -4.80 -5.72 16.83
CA GLU A 87 -5.97 -6.44 17.35
C GLU A 87 -6.16 -7.74 16.57
N ASN A 88 -6.51 -8.80 17.30
CA ASN A 88 -6.92 -10.06 16.69
C ASN A 88 -8.42 -10.02 16.45
N LYS A 89 -8.84 -10.16 15.18
CA LYS A 89 -10.25 -10.12 14.78
C LYS A 89 -10.72 -11.47 14.22
N GLY A 90 -10.18 -12.58 14.73
CA GLY A 90 -10.50 -13.92 14.29
C GLY A 90 -9.26 -14.70 13.90
N LYS A 91 -9.44 -15.96 13.45
CA LYS A 91 -8.32 -16.89 13.23
C LYS A 91 -7.27 -16.40 12.23
N ARG A 92 -7.66 -15.60 11.23
CA ARG A 92 -6.76 -15.14 10.17
C ARG A 92 -6.83 -13.64 9.95
N ASN A 93 -7.55 -12.93 10.81
CA ASN A 93 -7.75 -11.51 10.65
C ASN A 93 -7.11 -10.76 11.80
N ARG A 94 -6.28 -9.80 11.47
CA ARG A 94 -5.69 -8.88 12.42
C ARG A 94 -5.93 -7.47 11.95
N ARG A 95 -6.22 -6.59 12.89
CA ARG A 95 -6.33 -5.17 12.61
C ARG A 95 -5.07 -4.48 13.12
N ILE A 96 -4.35 -3.86 12.21
CA ILE A 96 -3.16 -3.09 12.56
C ILE A 96 -3.52 -1.62 12.42
N ASN A 97 -3.48 -0.90 13.53
CA ASN A 97 -3.75 0.53 13.54
C ASN A 97 -2.48 1.31 13.22
N ILE A 98 -2.61 2.31 12.37
CA ILE A 98 -1.51 3.17 11.97
C ILE A 98 -1.85 4.59 12.40
N ARG A 99 -0.87 5.32 12.91
CA ARG A 99 -1.06 6.71 13.32
C ARG A 99 0.19 7.53 12.99
N PHE A 100 0.02 8.84 12.91
CA PHE A 100 1.17 9.73 12.79
C PHE A 100 1.88 9.85 14.13
N LYS A 101 3.19 9.92 14.09
CA LYS A 101 3.98 10.20 15.29
C LYS A 101 3.69 11.62 15.77
N GLN A 102 3.58 11.75 17.06
CA GLN A 102 3.41 13.05 17.70
C GLN A 102 4.73 13.64 18.15
#